data_4cbe978fb87a90a7c30b116173a4b193
#
_entry.id   4cbe978fb87a90a7c30b116173a4b193
#
_cell.length_a   1.000
_cell.length_b   1.000
_cell.length_c   1.000
_cell.angle_alpha   90.00
_cell.angle_beta   90.00
_cell.angle_gamma   90.00
#
_symmetry.space_group_name_H-M   'P 1'
#
loop_
_entity.id
_entity.type
_entity.pdbx_description
1 polymer ?
#
loop_
_entity_poly.entity_id
_entity_poly.type
_entity_poly.pdbx_seq_one_letter_code
_entity_poly.pdbx_strand_id
1 'polypeptide(L)'
;VDFVVQRQHTAWDWTKAEQHGKWIESAYLSGIQRNDKALLDKARTMLKRIVDSQEESGYVGATSKDYRSDERPVRGMDAYELYFVFHAFITVYEETGDKASLAAAEKLADYYLKYFGPGKLEFWPSDLRDPENRHKSIDALSQFAGHGVHYSWEGTLLCDPIARLYEVTGKKKYLDWSLWVVGNID
;
A
#
# COMPACT_ATOMS: atom_id res chain seq x y z
N VAL A 1 -12.73 10.50 13.43
CA VAL A 1 -12.70 10.58 11.97
C VAL A 1 -12.67 9.14 11.44
N ASP A 2 -13.78 8.71 10.86
CA ASP A 2 -13.99 7.35 10.36
C ASP A 2 -13.36 7.20 8.98
N PHE A 3 -12.04 7.29 8.94
CA PHE A 3 -11.29 7.43 7.72
C PHE A 3 -11.32 6.17 6.84
N VAL A 4 -11.14 5.01 7.44
CA VAL A 4 -11.12 3.74 6.70
C VAL A 4 -12.52 3.16 6.53
N VAL A 5 -13.49 3.63 7.31
CA VAL A 5 -14.88 3.16 7.29
C VAL A 5 -15.74 3.94 6.29
N GLN A 6 -15.42 5.19 6.01
CA GLN A 6 -16.09 5.93 4.93
C GLN A 6 -15.40 5.66 3.59
N ARG A 7 -15.61 4.47 3.10
CA ARG A 7 -15.31 4.06 1.73
C ARG A 7 -16.25 4.77 0.79
N GLN A 8 -15.95 6.01 0.48
CA GLN A 8 -16.75 6.75 -0.48
C GLN A 8 -16.28 6.42 -1.90
N HIS A 9 -17.21 5.95 -2.66
CA HIS A 9 -17.18 5.41 -4.00
C HIS A 9 -16.83 6.41 -5.10
N THR A 10 -16.17 7.49 -4.80
CA THR A 10 -15.77 8.44 -5.81
C THR A 10 -14.30 8.21 -6.14
N ALA A 11 -14.02 8.00 -7.40
CA ALA A 11 -12.68 7.83 -7.98
C ALA A 11 -11.66 8.94 -7.63
N TRP A 12 -11.98 9.83 -6.73
CA TRP A 12 -11.24 11.04 -6.39
C TRP A 12 -10.82 11.16 -4.92
N ASP A 13 -11.11 10.15 -4.08
CA ASP A 13 -10.74 10.17 -2.66
C ASP A 13 -9.36 9.52 -2.38
N TRP A 14 -8.54 9.47 -3.41
CA TRP A 14 -7.28 8.74 -3.51
C TRP A 14 -6.12 9.28 -2.68
N THR A 15 -6.21 10.44 -2.08
CA THR A 15 -5.12 11.01 -1.26
C THR A 15 -5.21 10.68 0.23
N LYS A 16 -6.26 10.00 0.68
CA LYS A 16 -6.51 9.85 2.12
C LYS A 16 -5.60 8.83 2.79
N ALA A 17 -5.38 7.67 2.18
CA ALA A 17 -4.50 6.64 2.75
C ALA A 17 -3.05 7.13 2.80
N GLU A 18 -2.59 7.79 1.74
CA GLU A 18 -1.29 8.46 1.66
C GLU A 18 -1.06 9.40 2.85
N GLN A 19 -1.99 10.34 3.07
CA GLN A 19 -1.85 11.34 4.13
C GLN A 19 -1.82 10.71 5.52
N HIS A 20 -2.58 9.66 5.74
CA HIS A 20 -2.60 8.98 7.03
C HIS A 20 -1.31 8.18 7.27
N GLY A 21 -0.81 7.47 6.27
CA GLY A 21 0.47 6.77 6.35
C GLY A 21 1.60 7.73 6.69
N LYS A 22 1.74 8.82 5.94
CA LYS A 22 2.74 9.88 6.16
C LYS A 22 2.62 10.48 7.57
N TRP A 23 1.39 10.79 7.99
CA TRP A 23 1.17 11.41 9.28
C TRP A 23 1.52 10.46 10.43
N ILE A 24 1.11 9.19 10.37
CA ILE A 24 1.39 8.19 11.41
C ILE A 24 2.90 8.00 11.56
N GLU A 25 3.61 7.76 10.47
CA GLU A 25 5.06 7.56 10.50
C GLU A 25 5.77 8.79 11.09
N SER A 26 5.48 9.98 10.58
CA SER A 26 6.07 11.22 11.07
C SER A 26 5.75 11.50 12.54
N ALA A 27 4.52 11.20 12.97
CA ALA A 27 4.08 11.40 14.34
C ALA A 27 4.77 10.43 15.32
N TYR A 28 4.97 9.16 14.90
CA TYR A 28 5.72 8.20 15.71
C TYR A 28 7.18 8.62 15.86
N LEU A 29 7.89 8.88 14.75
CA LEU A 29 9.29 9.29 14.79
C LEU A 29 9.49 10.58 15.61
N SER A 30 8.65 11.59 15.36
CA SER A 30 8.72 12.85 16.11
C SER A 30 8.35 12.68 17.58
N GLY A 31 7.33 11.86 17.87
CA GLY A 31 6.86 11.58 19.21
C GLY A 31 7.92 10.86 20.05
N ILE A 32 8.59 9.88 19.47
CA ILE A 32 9.70 9.16 20.13
C ILE A 32 10.87 10.11 20.37
N GLN A 33 11.32 10.83 19.32
CA GLN A 33 12.45 11.74 19.43
C GLN A 33 12.24 12.83 20.47
N ARG A 34 11.01 13.35 20.60
CA ARG A 34 10.65 14.44 21.52
C ARG A 34 10.11 13.96 22.86
N ASN A 35 9.96 12.65 23.04
CA ASN A 35 9.26 12.05 24.19
C ASN A 35 7.84 12.64 24.39
N ASP A 36 7.14 12.89 23.26
CA ASP A 36 5.80 13.45 23.25
C ASP A 36 4.73 12.35 23.31
N LYS A 37 4.33 12.02 24.54
CA LYS A 37 3.34 10.96 24.78
C LYS A 37 1.98 11.27 24.14
N ALA A 38 1.55 12.54 24.13
CA ALA A 38 0.26 12.92 23.57
C ALA A 38 0.23 12.71 22.04
N LEU A 39 1.33 13.02 21.36
CA LEU A 39 1.48 12.76 19.93
C LEU A 39 1.50 11.26 19.65
N LEU A 40 2.27 10.49 20.43
CA LEU A 40 2.32 9.02 20.28
C LEU A 40 0.95 8.37 20.49
N ASP A 41 0.17 8.82 21.47
CA ASP A 41 -1.16 8.25 21.72
C ASP A 41 -2.15 8.54 20.56
N LYS A 42 -2.06 9.73 19.97
CA LYS A 42 -2.83 10.05 18.75
C LYS A 42 -2.42 9.17 17.58
N ALA A 43 -1.12 8.99 17.35
CA ALA A 43 -0.61 8.15 16.28
C ALA A 43 -1.01 6.67 16.46
N ARG A 44 -0.90 6.14 17.69
CA ARG A 44 -1.39 4.78 18.03
C ARG A 44 -2.87 4.61 17.76
N THR A 45 -3.68 5.61 18.14
CA THR A 45 -5.12 5.57 17.91
C THR A 45 -5.45 5.50 16.42
N MET A 46 -4.75 6.28 15.60
CA MET A 46 -4.96 6.27 14.16
C MET A 46 -4.46 4.98 13.52
N LEU A 47 -3.27 4.53 13.87
CA LEU A 47 -2.72 3.25 13.41
C LEU A 47 -3.66 2.09 13.73
N LYS A 48 -4.14 2.02 14.97
CA LYS A 48 -5.09 0.97 15.38
C LYS A 48 -6.34 0.95 14.52
N ARG A 49 -6.90 2.11 14.18
CA ARG A 49 -8.08 2.18 13.29
C ARG A 49 -7.79 1.62 11.90
N ILE A 50 -6.60 1.86 11.35
CA ILE A 50 -6.20 1.30 10.06
C ILE A 50 -6.05 -0.22 10.18
N VAL A 51 -5.37 -0.71 11.20
CA VAL A 51 -5.21 -2.15 11.45
C VAL A 51 -6.56 -2.84 11.65
N ASP A 52 -7.45 -2.26 12.46
CA ASP A 52 -8.79 -2.82 12.74
C ASP A 52 -9.70 -2.85 11.48
N SER A 53 -9.42 -1.98 10.50
CA SER A 53 -10.18 -1.94 9.24
C SER A 53 -9.62 -2.83 8.14
N GLN A 54 -8.45 -3.44 8.36
CA GLN A 54 -7.86 -4.34 7.40
C GLN A 54 -8.77 -5.55 7.16
N GLU A 55 -9.06 -5.82 5.90
CA GLU A 55 -9.87 -6.97 5.52
C GLU A 55 -9.17 -8.29 5.86
N GLU A 56 -9.94 -9.36 5.98
CA GLU A 56 -9.39 -10.71 6.17
C GLU A 56 -8.43 -11.10 5.02
N SER A 57 -8.74 -10.62 3.82
CA SER A 57 -7.88 -10.77 2.63
C SER A 57 -6.48 -10.13 2.76
N GLY A 58 -6.31 -9.20 3.70
CA GLY A 58 -5.10 -8.38 3.88
C GLY A 58 -5.20 -6.99 3.26
N TYR A 59 -6.19 -6.71 2.43
CA TYR A 59 -6.39 -5.40 1.83
C TYR A 59 -6.79 -4.33 2.86
N VAL A 60 -6.28 -3.12 2.70
CA VAL A 60 -6.55 -1.98 3.61
C VAL A 60 -6.63 -0.65 2.85
N GLY A 61 -7.00 -0.68 1.59
CA GLY A 61 -7.06 0.53 0.75
C GLY A 61 -8.43 1.21 0.75
N ALA A 62 -8.53 2.26 -0.06
CA ALA A 62 -9.73 3.07 -0.20
C ALA A 62 -10.78 2.43 -1.13
N THR A 63 -10.40 1.44 -1.94
CA THR A 63 -11.31 0.81 -2.90
C THR A 63 -12.21 -0.22 -2.24
N SER A 64 -13.51 -0.01 -2.32
CA SER A 64 -14.50 -0.96 -1.80
C SER A 64 -14.36 -2.34 -2.46
N LYS A 65 -14.68 -3.40 -1.70
CA LYS A 65 -14.65 -4.78 -2.16
C LYS A 65 -15.52 -5.00 -3.42
N ASP A 66 -16.62 -4.28 -3.55
CA ASP A 66 -17.55 -4.40 -4.70
C ASP A 66 -16.92 -3.92 -6.03
N TYR A 67 -15.83 -3.16 -5.95
CA TYR A 67 -15.09 -2.66 -7.12
C TYR A 67 -13.78 -3.44 -7.37
N ARG A 68 -13.54 -4.51 -6.62
CA ARG A 68 -12.36 -5.38 -6.77
C ARG A 68 -12.78 -6.78 -7.18
N SER A 69 -11.97 -7.42 -8.02
CA SER A 69 -12.11 -8.83 -8.41
C SER A 69 -10.73 -9.49 -8.45
N ASP A 70 -10.67 -10.78 -8.72
CA ASP A 70 -9.36 -11.46 -8.88
C ASP A 70 -8.59 -10.94 -10.10
N GLU A 71 -9.27 -10.52 -11.16
CA GLU A 71 -8.64 -9.89 -12.34
C GLU A 71 -8.31 -8.41 -12.10
N ARG A 72 -8.94 -7.80 -11.11
CA ARG A 72 -8.75 -6.40 -10.74
C ARG A 72 -8.72 -6.25 -9.22
N PRO A 73 -7.67 -6.77 -8.56
CA PRO A 73 -7.58 -6.78 -7.10
C PRO A 73 -7.33 -5.41 -6.48
N VAL A 74 -6.87 -4.46 -7.28
CA VAL A 74 -6.57 -3.07 -6.89
C VAL A 74 -7.11 -2.12 -7.95
N ARG A 75 -7.24 -0.84 -7.60
CA ARG A 75 -7.68 0.21 -8.52
C ARG A 75 -6.84 1.46 -8.37
N GLY A 76 -6.75 2.21 -9.48
CA GLY A 76 -6.18 3.55 -9.50
C GLY A 76 -4.83 3.65 -8.79
N MET A 77 -4.76 4.54 -7.85
CA MET A 77 -3.56 4.87 -7.10
C MET A 77 -3.35 4.02 -5.83
N ASP A 78 -4.02 2.86 -5.70
CA ASP A 78 -3.92 2.02 -4.50
C ASP A 78 -2.47 1.75 -4.06
N ALA A 79 -1.58 1.41 -4.99
CA ALA A 79 -0.19 1.15 -4.65
C ALA A 79 0.53 2.39 -4.12
N TYR A 80 0.28 3.55 -4.71
CA TYR A 80 0.84 4.81 -4.23
C TYR A 80 0.36 5.17 -2.84
N GLU A 81 -0.95 5.07 -2.60
CA GLU A 81 -1.51 5.36 -1.28
C GLU A 81 -1.03 4.39 -0.21
N LEU A 82 -1.01 3.10 -0.54
CA LEU A 82 -0.64 2.06 0.40
C LEU A 82 0.86 1.97 0.65
N TYR A 83 1.70 2.48 -0.23
CA TYR A 83 3.13 2.67 0.01
C TYR A 83 3.39 3.34 1.36
N PHE A 84 2.70 4.44 1.65
CA PHE A 84 2.87 5.17 2.92
C PHE A 84 2.27 4.44 4.12
N VAL A 85 1.19 3.70 3.92
CA VAL A 85 0.61 2.85 4.97
C VAL A 85 1.54 1.69 5.32
N PHE A 86 2.16 1.07 4.31
CA PHE A 86 3.19 0.06 4.53
C PHE A 86 4.35 0.60 5.36
N HIS A 87 4.88 1.76 4.98
CA HIS A 87 5.96 2.39 5.72
C HIS A 87 5.58 2.66 7.16
N ALA A 88 4.37 3.19 7.40
CA ALA A 88 3.88 3.42 8.75
C ALA A 88 3.83 2.13 9.58
N PHE A 89 3.32 1.02 9.02
CA PHE A 89 3.29 -0.26 9.72
C PHE A 89 4.68 -0.77 10.08
N ILE A 90 5.62 -0.74 9.14
CA ILE A 90 6.97 -1.26 9.35
C ILE A 90 7.74 -0.36 10.31
N THR A 91 7.70 0.96 10.14
CA THR A 91 8.37 1.92 11.03
C THR A 91 7.87 1.78 12.47
N VAL A 92 6.56 1.66 12.67
CA VAL A 92 6.03 1.46 14.03
C VAL A 92 6.51 0.16 14.65
N TYR A 93 6.57 -0.93 13.87
CA TYR A 93 7.13 -2.18 14.36
C TYR A 93 8.62 -2.04 14.73
N GLU A 94 9.43 -1.46 13.88
CA GLU A 94 10.87 -1.28 14.13
C GLU A 94 11.13 -0.43 15.37
N GLU A 95 10.38 0.65 15.55
CA GLU A 95 10.58 1.58 16.67
C GLU A 95 9.98 1.09 18.00
N THR A 96 8.96 0.23 17.97
CA THR A 96 8.20 -0.12 19.19
C THR A 96 8.09 -1.62 19.46
N GLY A 97 8.39 -2.47 18.48
CA GLY A 97 8.15 -3.91 18.54
C GLY A 97 6.69 -4.31 18.42
N ASP A 98 5.81 -3.41 17.95
CA ASP A 98 4.36 -3.68 17.82
C ASP A 98 4.07 -4.79 16.81
N LYS A 99 3.73 -5.96 17.32
CA LYS A 99 3.44 -7.16 16.52
C LYS A 99 2.17 -7.02 15.67
N ALA A 100 1.22 -6.18 16.08
CA ALA A 100 0.00 -5.96 15.31
C ALA A 100 0.31 -5.18 14.02
N SER A 101 1.18 -4.19 14.10
CA SER A 101 1.67 -3.44 12.92
C SER A 101 2.43 -4.35 11.95
N LEU A 102 3.33 -5.20 12.46
CA LEU A 102 4.04 -6.16 11.62
C LEU A 102 3.08 -7.12 10.92
N ALA A 103 2.13 -7.69 11.68
CA ALA A 103 1.14 -8.60 11.12
C ALA A 103 0.26 -7.94 10.06
N ALA A 104 -0.07 -6.65 10.23
CA ALA A 104 -0.81 -5.88 9.24
C ALA A 104 0.01 -5.65 7.96
N ALA A 105 1.30 -5.32 8.10
CA ALA A 105 2.20 -5.19 6.96
C ALA A 105 2.34 -6.52 6.20
N GLU A 106 2.53 -7.63 6.90
CA GLU A 106 2.63 -8.95 6.28
C GLU A 106 1.37 -9.34 5.52
N LYS A 107 0.18 -9.12 6.11
CA LYS A 107 -1.09 -9.40 5.43
C LYS A 107 -1.26 -8.56 4.17
N LEU A 108 -0.87 -7.29 4.23
CA LEU A 108 -0.95 -6.40 3.06
C LEU A 108 0.02 -6.85 1.97
N ALA A 109 1.26 -7.19 2.31
CA ALA A 109 2.22 -7.76 1.37
C ALA A 109 1.69 -9.05 0.74
N ASP A 110 1.17 -9.97 1.55
CA ASP A 110 0.65 -11.25 1.09
C ASP A 110 -0.55 -11.06 0.14
N TYR A 111 -1.36 -10.03 0.35
CA TYR A 111 -2.42 -9.64 -0.60
C TYR A 111 -1.84 -9.31 -1.98
N TYR A 112 -0.78 -8.49 -2.04
CA TYR A 112 -0.14 -8.16 -3.31
C TYR A 112 0.56 -9.37 -3.94
N LEU A 113 1.30 -10.13 -3.16
CA LEU A 113 1.97 -11.33 -3.64
C LEU A 113 1.00 -12.43 -4.12
N LYS A 114 -0.23 -12.44 -3.63
CA LYS A 114 -1.28 -13.35 -4.11
C LYS A 114 -1.64 -13.06 -5.56
N TYR A 115 -1.76 -11.79 -5.91
CA TYR A 115 -2.29 -11.38 -7.22
C TYR A 115 -1.20 -11.03 -8.24
N PHE A 116 -0.08 -10.48 -7.78
CA PHE A 116 1.00 -9.99 -8.64
C PHE A 116 2.26 -10.83 -8.51
N GLY A 117 2.88 -11.14 -9.63
CA GLY A 117 4.13 -11.89 -9.65
C GLY A 117 4.26 -12.81 -10.87
N PRO A 118 5.33 -13.61 -10.94
CA PRO A 118 5.55 -14.55 -12.04
C PRO A 118 4.39 -15.51 -12.22
N GLY A 119 3.84 -15.58 -13.43
CA GLY A 119 2.70 -16.43 -13.76
C GLY A 119 1.36 -15.99 -13.16
N LYS A 120 1.27 -14.75 -12.69
CA LYS A 120 0.07 -14.09 -12.16
C LYS A 120 -0.19 -12.83 -12.96
N LEU A 121 -0.83 -11.80 -12.34
CA LEU A 121 -0.89 -10.49 -12.96
C LEU A 121 0.52 -9.89 -12.98
N GLU A 122 1.01 -9.60 -14.18
CA GLU A 122 2.33 -9.03 -14.40
C GLU A 122 2.27 -7.53 -14.73
N PHE A 123 1.09 -6.95 -14.69
CA PHE A 123 0.90 -5.53 -14.86
C PHE A 123 -0.14 -5.00 -13.88
N TRP A 124 0.00 -3.74 -13.53
CA TRP A 124 -0.91 -3.06 -12.63
C TRP A 124 -2.20 -2.69 -13.36
N PRO A 125 -3.38 -3.08 -12.87
CA PRO A 125 -4.65 -2.69 -13.49
C PRO A 125 -4.93 -1.21 -13.19
N SER A 126 -4.37 -0.35 -14.00
CA SER A 126 -4.58 1.10 -13.90
C SER A 126 -5.99 1.48 -14.40
N ASP A 127 -6.63 2.41 -13.69
CA ASP A 127 -7.89 3.01 -14.13
C ASP A 127 -7.74 3.80 -15.45
N LEU A 128 -6.51 4.16 -15.82
CA LEU A 128 -6.19 4.79 -17.11
C LEU A 128 -6.48 3.88 -18.31
N ARG A 129 -6.60 2.58 -18.07
CA ARG A 129 -7.02 1.61 -19.09
C ARG A 129 -8.50 1.35 -19.14
N ASP A 130 -9.24 1.83 -18.17
CA ASP A 130 -10.69 1.73 -18.20
C ASP A 130 -11.20 2.48 -19.43
N PRO A 131 -11.95 1.82 -20.36
CA PRO A 131 -12.50 2.47 -21.53
C PRO A 131 -13.33 3.70 -21.20
N GLU A 132 -13.98 3.71 -20.03
CA GLU A 132 -14.78 4.85 -19.57
C GLU A 132 -13.92 6.03 -19.10
N ASN A 133 -12.67 5.79 -18.75
CA ASN A 133 -11.73 6.80 -18.27
C ASN A 133 -10.61 7.15 -19.25
N ARG A 134 -10.54 6.50 -20.41
CA ARG A 134 -9.51 6.74 -21.44
C ARG A 134 -9.34 8.21 -21.82
N HIS A 135 -10.42 8.95 -21.86
CA HIS A 135 -10.43 10.37 -22.22
C HIS A 135 -9.98 11.30 -21.09
N LYS A 136 -9.79 10.76 -19.86
CA LYS A 136 -9.31 11.51 -18.72
C LYS A 136 -7.82 11.27 -18.45
N SER A 137 -7.20 10.36 -19.21
CA SER A 137 -5.79 10.05 -19.05
C SER A 137 -4.93 11.23 -19.49
N ILE A 138 -4.03 11.65 -18.61
CA ILE A 138 -2.93 12.52 -19.00
C ILE A 138 -1.97 11.66 -19.82
N ASP A 139 -1.69 12.07 -21.05
CA ASP A 139 -0.85 11.32 -22.00
C ASP A 139 0.50 10.87 -21.39
N ALA A 140 1.06 11.69 -20.50
CA ALA A 140 2.30 11.36 -19.81
C ALA A 140 2.20 10.15 -18.87
N LEU A 141 1.02 9.87 -18.30
CA LEU A 141 0.79 8.70 -17.46
C LEU A 141 0.32 7.50 -18.29
N SER A 142 -0.34 7.74 -19.43
CA SER A 142 -0.84 6.68 -20.29
C SER A 142 0.29 5.86 -20.92
N GLN A 143 1.44 6.44 -21.17
CA GLN A 143 2.62 5.72 -21.68
C GLN A 143 3.15 4.66 -20.69
N PHE A 144 2.87 4.79 -19.40
CA PHE A 144 3.20 3.79 -18.38
C PHE A 144 2.03 2.86 -18.08
N ALA A 145 0.80 3.26 -18.43
CA ALA A 145 -0.38 2.42 -18.28
C ALA A 145 -0.29 1.27 -19.30
N GLY A 146 -0.03 0.07 -18.82
CA GLY A 146 0.00 -1.04 -19.71
C GLY A 146 1.29 -1.81 -19.77
N HIS A 147 2.28 -1.33 -19.18
CA HIS A 147 3.50 -2.06 -18.92
C HIS A 147 3.32 -3.03 -17.75
N GLY A 148 4.25 -3.95 -17.58
CA GLY A 148 4.26 -4.85 -16.45
C GLY A 148 4.27 -4.13 -15.10
N VAL A 149 4.02 -4.82 -14.01
CA VAL A 149 4.09 -4.25 -12.64
C VAL A 149 5.39 -3.50 -12.43
N HIS A 150 6.47 -4.04 -12.96
CA HIS A 150 7.82 -3.46 -12.93
C HIS A 150 8.00 -2.18 -13.76
N TYR A 151 7.11 -1.92 -14.72
CA TYR A 151 7.13 -0.68 -15.52
C TYR A 151 6.11 0.36 -15.05
N SER A 152 5.14 -0.05 -14.25
CA SER A 152 4.20 0.93 -13.72
C SER A 152 4.82 1.66 -12.54
N TRP A 153 4.70 2.96 -12.55
CA TRP A 153 5.15 3.78 -11.42
C TRP A 153 4.54 3.29 -10.09
N GLU A 154 3.28 2.98 -10.09
CA GLU A 154 2.58 2.49 -8.90
C GLU A 154 3.07 1.10 -8.47
N GLY A 155 3.35 0.21 -9.43
CA GLY A 155 3.81 -1.15 -9.13
C GLY A 155 5.20 -1.18 -8.51
N THR A 156 6.10 -0.34 -9.00
CA THR A 156 7.48 -0.27 -8.49
C THR A 156 7.58 0.33 -7.09
N LEU A 157 6.66 1.21 -6.70
CA LEU A 157 6.65 1.80 -5.36
C LEU A 157 6.58 0.74 -4.25
N LEU A 158 5.82 -0.34 -4.46
CA LEU A 158 5.67 -1.39 -3.44
C LEU A 158 6.93 -2.24 -3.27
N CYS A 159 7.89 -2.15 -4.20
CA CYS A 159 9.16 -2.87 -4.10
C CYS A 159 9.92 -2.50 -2.82
N ASP A 160 9.99 -1.21 -2.51
CA ASP A 160 10.67 -0.68 -1.33
C ASP A 160 10.08 -1.22 0.00
N PRO A 161 8.81 -0.99 0.35
CA PRO A 161 8.29 -1.49 1.61
C PRO A 161 8.24 -3.03 1.70
N ILE A 162 8.08 -3.75 0.58
CA ILE A 162 8.14 -5.22 0.59
C ILE A 162 9.57 -5.73 0.79
N ALA A 163 10.58 -5.06 0.21
CA ALA A 163 11.99 -5.37 0.48
C ALA A 163 12.34 -5.10 1.97
N ARG A 164 11.90 -3.95 2.50
CA ARG A 164 12.05 -3.63 3.92
C ARG A 164 11.36 -4.65 4.84
N LEU A 165 10.21 -5.17 4.42
CA LEU A 165 9.53 -6.24 5.17
C LEU A 165 10.34 -7.54 5.18
N TYR A 166 11.10 -7.84 4.09
CA TYR A 166 12.08 -8.93 4.13
C TYR A 166 13.17 -8.68 5.19
N GLU A 167 13.70 -7.48 5.27
CA GLU A 167 14.75 -7.15 6.24
C GLU A 167 14.31 -7.40 7.68
N VAL A 168 13.06 -7.04 8.03
CA VAL A 168 12.56 -7.20 9.41
C VAL A 168 12.01 -8.60 9.72
N THR A 169 11.65 -9.41 8.70
CA THR A 169 11.03 -10.72 8.89
C THR A 169 11.92 -11.90 8.50
N GLY A 170 12.89 -11.70 7.61
CA GLY A 170 13.70 -12.76 6.99
C GLY A 170 12.91 -13.65 6.02
N LYS A 171 11.65 -13.34 5.70
CA LYS A 171 10.79 -14.18 4.85
C LYS A 171 11.13 -14.02 3.37
N LYS A 172 11.81 -15.00 2.83
CA LYS A 172 12.37 -14.99 1.46
C LYS A 172 11.36 -14.64 0.37
N LYS A 173 10.07 -14.95 0.54
CA LYS A 173 9.02 -14.60 -0.43
C LYS A 173 8.95 -13.10 -0.76
N TYR A 174 9.25 -12.24 0.22
CA TYR A 174 9.27 -10.79 0.02
C TYR A 174 10.48 -10.34 -0.79
N LEU A 175 11.65 -10.91 -0.49
CA LEU A 175 12.85 -10.67 -1.29
C LEU A 175 12.66 -11.15 -2.74
N ASP A 176 12.16 -12.36 -2.92
CA ASP A 176 11.98 -12.96 -4.26
C ASP A 176 11.03 -12.11 -5.11
N TRP A 177 9.95 -11.59 -4.51
CA TRP A 177 9.03 -10.71 -5.21
C TRP A 177 9.69 -9.36 -5.57
N SER A 178 10.42 -8.76 -4.65
CA SER A 178 11.13 -7.49 -4.91
C SER A 178 12.19 -7.66 -6.01
N LEU A 179 12.94 -8.74 -5.99
CA LEU A 179 13.91 -9.06 -7.05
C LEU A 179 13.23 -9.30 -8.40
N TRP A 180 12.06 -9.94 -8.43
CA TRP A 180 11.29 -10.09 -9.66
C TRP A 180 10.87 -8.72 -10.22
N VAL A 181 10.39 -7.80 -9.38
CA VAL A 181 10.04 -6.44 -9.81
C VAL A 181 11.26 -5.73 -10.42
N VAL A 182 12.38 -5.71 -9.68
CA VAL A 182 13.61 -5.00 -10.11
C VAL A 182 14.25 -5.66 -11.32
N GLY A 183 14.28 -6.98 -11.37
CA GLY A 183 14.92 -7.74 -12.46
C GLY A 183 14.25 -7.59 -13.83
N ASN A 184 13.09 -6.96 -13.89
CA ASN A 184 12.36 -6.70 -15.13
C ASN A 184 12.28 -5.19 -15.46
N ILE A 185 13.05 -4.36 -14.76
CA ILE A 185 13.24 -2.95 -15.10
C ILE A 185 14.45 -2.89 -16.07
N ASP A 186 14.17 -2.94 -17.37
CA ASP A 186 15.16 -2.69 -18.44
C ASP A 186 14.97 -1.31 -19.05
#